data_bdd20fc54bdab00724a9f3cb77a98b72
#
_entry.id   bdd20fc54bdab00724a9f3cb77a98b72
#
_cell.length_a   1.000
_cell.length_b   1.000
_cell.length_c   1.000
_cell.angle_alpha   90.00
_cell.angle_beta   90.00
_cell.angle_gamma   90.00
#
_symmetry.space_group_name_H-M   'P 1'
#
loop_
_entity.id
_entity.type
_entity.pdbx_description
1 polymer ?
#
loop_
_entity_poly.entity_id
_entity_poly.type
_entity_poly.pdbx_seq_one_letter_code
_entity_poly.pdbx_strand_id
1 'polypeptide(L)'
;MISYEKNIESMYREPVYATGGGTRRTAWDIEWQDEPFAASDTAVVSPLKLPSLMKDIWETGVPTKESAVYIHVPFCRLSCTYCAFFKKKADEREQHEYAKLLCREIDALAGRPYLTRSHIRSVFFGGGTPGILSAEDIERILGRIRTVFPLMENAEITMESSLSDMTDEKMDAAISGGVNRFSFGVQSFQTEIRNGIGRPLPREQAMER
;
A
#
# COMPACT_ATOMS: atom_id res chain seq x y z
N MET A 1 -11.07 -35.29 14.69
CA MET A 1 -11.07 -34.53 13.45
C MET A 1 -12.13 -33.45 13.58
N ILE A 2 -11.76 -32.23 13.98
CA ILE A 2 -12.68 -31.09 14.04
C ILE A 2 -12.96 -30.73 12.59
N SER A 3 -14.22 -30.83 12.16
CA SER A 3 -14.53 -30.57 10.74
C SER A 3 -14.20 -29.11 10.44
N TYR A 4 -13.50 -28.90 9.35
CA TYR A 4 -13.08 -27.58 8.85
C TYR A 4 -14.29 -26.63 8.69
N GLU A 5 -15.44 -27.15 8.33
CA GLU A 5 -16.71 -26.43 8.21
C GLU A 5 -17.20 -25.81 9.52
N LYS A 6 -17.08 -26.53 10.66
CA LYS A 6 -17.46 -25.99 11.97
C LYS A 6 -16.55 -24.85 12.43
N ASN A 7 -15.28 -24.90 12.05
CA ASN A 7 -14.35 -23.81 12.35
C ASN A 7 -14.63 -22.53 11.51
N ILE A 8 -14.98 -22.71 10.25
CA ILE A 8 -15.34 -21.58 9.38
C ILE A 8 -16.63 -20.91 9.90
N GLU A 9 -17.68 -21.68 10.20
CA GLU A 9 -18.92 -21.12 10.76
C GLU A 9 -18.69 -20.41 12.11
N SER A 10 -17.81 -20.92 12.97
CA SER A 10 -17.50 -20.26 14.23
C SER A 10 -16.72 -18.96 14.03
N MET A 11 -15.80 -18.92 13.08
CA MET A 11 -15.04 -17.70 12.73
C MET A 11 -15.95 -16.58 12.17
N TYR A 12 -16.99 -16.95 11.44
CA TYR A 12 -17.95 -15.97 10.90
C TYR A 12 -19.06 -15.58 11.88
N ARG A 13 -19.27 -16.35 12.96
CA ARG A 13 -20.22 -16.03 14.03
C ARG A 13 -19.63 -15.18 15.14
N GLU A 14 -18.32 -15.08 15.22
CA GLU A 14 -17.67 -14.18 16.16
C GLU A 14 -17.64 -12.74 15.61
N PRO A 15 -17.96 -11.74 16.41
CA PRO A 15 -17.95 -10.35 15.95
C PRO A 15 -16.52 -9.93 15.64
N VAL A 16 -16.24 -9.74 14.35
CA VAL A 16 -14.92 -9.28 13.88
C VAL A 16 -14.68 -7.82 14.27
N TYR A 17 -15.75 -7.05 14.51
CA TYR A 17 -15.68 -5.67 14.96
C TYR A 17 -16.76 -5.39 16.00
N ALA A 18 -16.37 -5.09 17.23
CA ALA A 18 -17.26 -4.51 18.22
C ALA A 18 -17.47 -3.02 17.88
N THR A 19 -18.52 -2.71 17.16
CA THR A 19 -19.05 -1.35 17.18
C THR A 19 -19.79 -1.17 18.49
N GLY A 20 -19.49 -0.13 19.26
CA GLY A 20 -19.90 0.13 20.64
C GLY A 20 -21.41 0.23 20.88
N GLY A 21 -22.14 -0.84 20.65
CA GLY A 21 -23.57 -0.92 20.81
C GLY A 21 -24.10 -2.28 21.29
N GLY A 22 -23.26 -3.20 21.71
CA GLY A 22 -23.66 -4.40 22.43
C GLY A 22 -24.36 -5.52 21.65
N THR A 23 -24.66 -5.36 20.38
CA THR A 23 -25.19 -6.41 19.50
C THR A 23 -24.06 -7.08 18.74
N ARG A 24 -23.89 -8.38 18.91
CA ARG A 24 -22.97 -9.18 18.09
C ARG A 24 -23.48 -9.21 16.65
N ARG A 25 -22.73 -8.63 15.73
CA ARG A 25 -23.00 -8.72 14.30
C ARG A 25 -21.98 -9.66 13.66
N THR A 26 -22.41 -10.49 12.74
CA THR A 26 -21.51 -11.28 11.90
C THR A 26 -20.95 -10.39 10.78
N ALA A 27 -19.90 -10.83 10.10
CA ALA A 27 -19.35 -10.09 8.95
C ALA A 27 -20.39 -9.87 7.84
N TRP A 28 -21.46 -10.67 7.80
CA TRP A 28 -22.56 -10.57 6.85
C TRP A 28 -23.68 -9.62 7.29
N ASP A 29 -23.72 -9.28 8.59
CA ASP A 29 -24.69 -8.35 9.19
C ASP A 29 -24.16 -6.91 9.17
N ILE A 30 -23.01 -6.67 8.53
CA ILE A 30 -22.52 -5.33 8.26
C ILE A 30 -23.48 -4.75 7.22
N GLU A 31 -24.46 -4.00 7.66
CA GLU A 31 -25.11 -3.04 6.79
C GLU A 31 -24.03 -2.10 6.28
N TRP A 32 -23.75 -2.17 5.01
CA TRP A 32 -23.03 -1.11 4.33
C TRP A 32 -23.87 0.14 4.55
N GLN A 33 -23.45 0.97 5.46
CA GLN A 33 -24.01 2.30 5.52
C GLN A 33 -23.69 2.91 4.15
N ASP A 34 -24.72 3.33 3.44
CA ASP A 34 -24.60 4.00 2.14
C ASP A 34 -23.81 5.31 2.21
N GLU A 35 -23.31 5.64 3.39
CA GLU A 35 -22.43 6.75 3.69
C GLU A 35 -21.11 6.29 4.32
N PRO A 36 -20.23 5.61 3.56
CA PRO A 36 -18.93 5.19 4.10
C PRO A 36 -18.06 6.38 4.53
N PHE A 37 -18.42 7.58 4.13
CA PHE A 37 -17.78 8.85 4.47
C PHE A 37 -18.82 9.95 4.68
N ALA A 38 -19.87 9.66 5.42
CA ALA A 38 -20.78 10.69 5.93
C ALA A 38 -20.08 11.56 6.99
N ALA A 39 -18.86 11.96 6.72
CA ALA A 39 -18.37 13.16 7.32
C ALA A 39 -19.15 14.30 6.67
N SER A 40 -19.91 15.02 7.47
CA SER A 40 -20.57 16.28 7.11
C SER A 40 -19.64 17.29 6.40
N ASP A 41 -18.35 16.98 6.34
CA ASP A 41 -17.29 17.81 5.82
C ASP A 41 -16.75 17.36 4.46
N THR A 42 -17.32 16.32 3.84
CA THR A 42 -16.92 15.90 2.49
C THR A 42 -17.80 16.55 1.43
N ALA A 43 -17.17 17.12 0.43
CA ALA A 43 -17.84 17.70 -0.73
C ALA A 43 -17.36 17.04 -2.02
N VAL A 44 -18.28 16.77 -2.93
CA VAL A 44 -17.94 16.28 -4.28
C VAL A 44 -17.29 17.42 -5.06
N VAL A 45 -16.05 17.21 -5.48
CA VAL A 45 -15.31 18.18 -6.30
C VAL A 45 -15.46 17.84 -7.77
N SER A 46 -15.90 18.81 -8.58
CA SER A 46 -15.92 18.65 -10.04
C SER A 46 -14.49 18.41 -10.57
N PRO A 47 -14.28 17.44 -11.47
CA PRO A 47 -12.98 17.19 -12.10
C PRO A 47 -12.35 18.46 -12.71
N LEU A 48 -13.16 19.38 -13.21
CA LEU A 48 -12.70 20.65 -13.79
C LEU A 48 -12.10 21.61 -12.75
N LYS A 49 -12.54 21.52 -11.50
CA LYS A 49 -12.05 22.35 -10.38
C LYS A 49 -10.86 21.72 -9.64
N LEU A 50 -10.64 20.43 -9.84
CA LEU A 50 -9.61 19.70 -9.11
C LEU A 50 -8.20 20.30 -9.28
N PRO A 51 -7.73 20.68 -10.48
CA PRO A 51 -6.39 21.24 -10.65
C PRO A 51 -6.18 22.57 -9.88
N SER A 52 -7.17 23.46 -9.90
CA SER A 52 -7.08 24.72 -9.16
C SER A 52 -7.11 24.50 -7.65
N LEU A 53 -8.00 23.63 -7.17
CA LEU A 53 -8.07 23.28 -5.76
C LEU A 53 -6.75 22.65 -5.26
N MET A 54 -6.20 21.71 -6.02
CA MET A 54 -4.91 21.09 -5.68
C MET A 54 -3.79 22.12 -5.65
N LYS A 55 -3.75 23.05 -6.60
CA LYS A 55 -2.80 24.15 -6.60
C LYS A 55 -2.94 25.00 -5.34
N ASP A 56 -4.15 25.40 -4.99
CA ASP A 56 -4.42 26.21 -3.81
C ASP A 56 -3.99 25.48 -2.53
N ILE A 57 -4.28 24.19 -2.40
CA ILE A 57 -3.83 23.39 -1.26
C ILE A 57 -2.29 23.39 -1.16
N TRP A 58 -1.58 23.14 -2.27
CA TRP A 58 -0.13 23.09 -2.26
C TRP A 58 0.53 24.44 -1.94
N GLU A 59 -0.06 25.54 -2.36
CA GLU A 59 0.50 26.89 -2.20
C GLU A 59 0.12 27.53 -0.86
N THR A 60 -1.12 27.36 -0.43
CA THR A 60 -1.68 28.11 0.72
C THR A 60 -2.13 27.23 1.87
N GLY A 61 -2.36 25.94 1.62
CA GLY A 61 -2.86 25.02 2.63
C GLY A 61 -1.89 24.87 3.81
N VAL A 62 -2.45 24.64 4.99
CA VAL A 62 -1.70 24.38 6.22
C VAL A 62 -2.09 23.01 6.75
N PRO A 63 -1.13 22.08 6.89
CA PRO A 63 -1.41 20.80 7.51
C PRO A 63 -1.83 20.98 8.97
N THR A 64 -2.95 20.37 9.36
CA THR A 64 -3.48 20.45 10.73
C THR A 64 -3.14 19.23 11.58
N LYS A 65 -2.64 18.18 10.96
CA LYS A 65 -2.28 16.91 11.60
C LYS A 65 -1.01 16.34 10.95
N GLU A 66 -0.48 15.28 11.55
CA GLU A 66 0.53 14.46 10.91
C GLU A 66 0.01 13.91 9.58
N SER A 67 0.89 13.80 8.61
CA SER A 67 0.56 13.39 7.24
C SER A 67 1.15 12.03 6.90
N ALA A 68 0.54 11.36 5.95
CA ALA A 68 1.05 10.13 5.35
C ALA A 68 1.26 10.32 3.84
N VAL A 69 2.23 9.59 3.30
CA VAL A 69 2.50 9.53 1.86
C VAL A 69 2.19 8.12 1.37
N TYR A 70 1.39 8.02 0.33
CA TYR A 70 1.13 6.76 -0.35
C TYR A 70 1.79 6.76 -1.72
N ILE A 71 2.66 5.78 -1.95
CA ILE A 71 3.33 5.55 -3.23
C ILE A 71 2.67 4.36 -3.90
N HIS A 72 1.99 4.61 -5.00
CA HIS A 72 1.32 3.56 -5.76
C HIS A 72 2.24 2.93 -6.79
N VAL A 73 2.38 1.60 -6.77
CA VAL A 73 3.10 0.83 -7.80
C VAL A 73 2.11 -0.15 -8.44
N PRO A 74 1.59 0.14 -9.64
CA PRO A 74 0.47 -0.61 -10.23
C PRO A 74 0.85 -1.96 -10.83
N PHE A 75 2.10 -2.38 -10.72
CA PHE A 75 2.63 -3.54 -11.43
C PHE A 75 2.57 -4.81 -10.61
N CYS A 76 2.21 -5.91 -11.26
CA CYS A 76 2.29 -7.26 -10.72
C CYS A 76 2.87 -8.23 -11.76
N ARG A 77 3.73 -9.13 -11.32
CA ARG A 77 4.22 -10.25 -12.16
C ARG A 77 3.13 -11.29 -12.35
N LEU A 78 2.38 -11.57 -11.28
CA LEU A 78 1.35 -12.60 -11.24
C LEU A 78 -0.05 -12.01 -11.21
N SER A 79 -1.01 -12.75 -11.78
CA SER A 79 -2.44 -12.44 -11.68
C SER A 79 -3.07 -13.39 -10.68
N CYS A 80 -3.14 -12.97 -9.41
CA CYS A 80 -3.78 -13.77 -8.37
C CYS A 80 -5.29 -13.82 -8.60
N THR A 81 -5.90 -14.99 -8.45
CA THR A 81 -7.32 -15.24 -8.79
C THR A 81 -8.30 -14.48 -7.88
N TYR A 82 -7.88 -14.16 -6.66
CA TYR A 82 -8.70 -13.47 -5.65
C TYR A 82 -8.55 -11.94 -5.69
N CYS A 83 -7.58 -11.40 -6.44
CA CYS A 83 -7.22 -9.98 -6.34
C CYS A 83 -8.10 -9.12 -7.24
N ALA A 84 -8.87 -8.22 -6.63
CA ALA A 84 -9.72 -7.24 -7.30
C ALA A 84 -9.02 -5.88 -7.53
N PHE A 85 -7.81 -5.68 -7.04
CA PHE A 85 -7.10 -4.42 -7.23
C PHE A 85 -6.69 -4.22 -8.69
N PHE A 86 -6.65 -2.94 -9.09
CA PHE A 86 -6.09 -2.56 -10.38
C PHE A 86 -4.61 -2.95 -10.44
N LYS A 87 -4.24 -3.70 -11.46
CA LYS A 87 -2.87 -4.15 -11.70
C LYS A 87 -2.58 -4.20 -13.18
N LYS A 88 -1.35 -3.86 -13.53
CA LYS A 88 -0.82 -3.94 -14.89
C LYS A 88 0.39 -4.88 -14.90
N LYS A 89 0.48 -5.74 -15.93
CA LYS A 89 1.75 -6.37 -16.26
C LYS A 89 2.59 -5.34 -17.00
N ALA A 90 3.84 -5.20 -16.61
CA ALA A 90 4.80 -4.35 -17.26
C ALA A 90 6.15 -5.06 -17.35
N ASP A 91 6.89 -4.81 -18.41
CA ASP A 91 8.28 -5.23 -18.50
C ASP A 91 9.19 -4.32 -17.65
N GLU A 92 10.45 -4.70 -17.51
CA GLU A 92 11.41 -3.96 -16.67
C GLU A 92 11.62 -2.53 -17.18
N ARG A 93 11.56 -2.30 -18.48
CA ARG A 93 11.70 -0.98 -19.06
C ARG A 93 10.53 -0.08 -18.67
N GLU A 94 9.29 -0.58 -18.76
CA GLU A 94 8.11 0.17 -18.34
C GLU A 94 8.15 0.49 -16.84
N GLN A 95 8.59 -0.47 -16.01
CA GLN A 95 8.77 -0.27 -14.57
C GLN A 95 9.79 0.82 -14.26
N HIS A 96 10.91 0.78 -14.96
CA HIS A 96 11.98 1.79 -14.81
C HIS A 96 11.52 3.19 -15.26
N GLU A 97 10.83 3.31 -16.40
CA GLU A 97 10.27 4.59 -16.84
C GLU A 97 9.22 5.13 -15.84
N TYR A 98 8.41 4.24 -15.26
CA TYR A 98 7.48 4.61 -14.19
C TYR A 98 8.20 5.14 -12.96
N ALA A 99 9.26 4.47 -12.52
CA ALA A 99 10.07 4.91 -11.38
C ALA A 99 10.68 6.32 -11.62
N LYS A 100 11.13 6.60 -12.83
CA LYS A 100 11.59 7.94 -13.22
C LYS A 100 10.48 8.99 -13.18
N LEU A 101 9.28 8.65 -13.66
CA LEU A 101 8.13 9.54 -13.60
C LEU A 101 7.74 9.84 -12.15
N LEU A 102 7.72 8.81 -11.31
CA LEU A 102 7.45 8.96 -9.88
C LEU A 102 8.46 9.88 -9.19
N CYS A 103 9.75 9.72 -9.50
CA CYS A 103 10.78 10.64 -8.98
C CYS A 103 10.55 12.10 -9.45
N ARG A 104 10.14 12.32 -10.69
CA ARG A 104 9.79 13.66 -11.19
C ARG A 104 8.58 14.24 -10.47
N GLU A 105 7.58 13.42 -10.17
CA GLU A 105 6.41 13.83 -9.40
C GLU A 105 6.81 14.25 -7.98
N ILE A 106 7.65 13.45 -7.32
CA ILE A 106 8.21 13.78 -6.01
C ILE A 106 8.99 15.11 -6.07
N ASP A 107 9.86 15.28 -7.07
CA ASP A 107 10.64 16.50 -7.26
C ASP A 107 9.75 17.73 -7.51
N ALA A 108 8.63 17.57 -8.21
CA ALA A 108 7.67 18.66 -8.43
C ALA A 108 6.94 19.14 -7.17
N LEU A 109 6.96 18.34 -6.12
CA LEU A 109 6.43 18.71 -4.81
C LEU A 109 7.47 19.43 -3.93
N ALA A 110 8.75 19.38 -4.30
CA ALA A 110 9.82 19.99 -3.52
C ALA A 110 9.56 21.48 -3.31
N GLY A 111 9.69 21.93 -2.08
CA GLY A 111 9.51 23.34 -1.71
C GLY A 111 8.06 23.85 -1.72
N ARG A 112 7.07 23.02 -2.02
CA ARG A 112 5.66 23.42 -1.91
C ARG A 112 5.33 23.80 -0.45
N PRO A 113 4.68 24.94 -0.21
CA PRO A 113 4.42 25.43 1.14
C PRO A 113 3.66 24.44 2.04
N TYR A 114 2.69 23.72 1.50
CA TYR A 114 1.98 22.68 2.24
C TYR A 114 2.93 21.56 2.67
N LEU A 115 3.77 21.06 1.76
CA LEU A 115 4.69 19.98 2.05
C LEU A 115 5.76 20.39 3.07
N THR A 116 6.35 21.56 2.91
CA THR A 116 7.40 22.05 3.82
C THR A 116 6.92 22.26 5.26
N ARG A 117 5.61 22.45 5.43
CA ARG A 117 4.95 22.58 6.74
C ARG A 117 4.40 21.25 7.27
N SER A 118 4.44 20.19 6.45
CA SER A 118 3.93 18.88 6.85
C SER A 118 4.88 18.19 7.81
N HIS A 119 4.33 17.25 8.60
CA HIS A 119 5.06 16.30 9.43
C HIS A 119 4.69 14.92 8.94
N ILE A 120 5.53 14.31 8.11
CA ILE A 120 5.27 13.01 7.50
C ILE A 120 5.60 11.90 8.48
N ARG A 121 4.58 11.26 9.03
CA ARG A 121 4.69 10.16 9.98
C ARG A 121 4.89 8.81 9.30
N SER A 122 4.33 8.63 8.10
CA SER A 122 4.45 7.36 7.40
C SER A 122 4.53 7.53 5.89
N VAL A 123 5.27 6.61 5.27
CA VAL A 123 5.31 6.41 3.82
C VAL A 123 4.92 4.96 3.55
N PHE A 124 3.98 4.75 2.67
CA PHE A 124 3.47 3.43 2.35
C PHE A 124 3.58 3.15 0.85
N PHE A 125 4.38 2.15 0.49
CA PHE A 125 4.45 1.63 -0.88
C PHE A 125 3.47 0.48 -1.02
N GLY A 126 2.46 0.66 -1.85
CA GLY A 126 1.40 -0.32 -2.08
C GLY A 126 0.91 -0.35 -3.52
N GLY A 127 -0.22 -1.01 -3.73
CA GLY A 127 -0.90 -1.10 -5.02
C GLY A 127 -0.89 -2.50 -5.61
N GLY A 128 -0.10 -2.74 -6.63
CA GLY A 128 0.15 -4.06 -7.20
C GLY A 128 1.15 -4.85 -6.35
N THR A 129 2.43 -4.64 -6.64
CA THR A 129 3.54 -5.27 -5.93
C THR A 129 4.76 -4.35 -5.98
N PRO A 130 4.96 -3.43 -5.04
CA PRO A 130 6.10 -2.51 -5.02
C PRO A 130 7.46 -3.18 -5.14
N GLY A 131 7.67 -4.33 -4.51
CA GLY A 131 8.90 -5.11 -4.63
C GLY A 131 9.21 -5.67 -6.04
N ILE A 132 8.36 -5.42 -7.05
CA ILE A 132 8.67 -5.78 -8.44
C ILE A 132 9.74 -4.86 -9.04
N LEU A 133 9.84 -3.63 -8.54
CA LEU A 133 10.84 -2.65 -8.99
C LEU A 133 12.26 -3.19 -8.80
N SER A 134 13.20 -2.69 -9.60
CA SER A 134 14.61 -3.01 -9.43
C SER A 134 15.18 -2.40 -8.14
N ALA A 135 16.28 -2.96 -7.63
CA ALA A 135 16.97 -2.41 -6.47
C ALA A 135 17.37 -0.93 -6.71
N GLU A 136 17.90 -0.62 -7.90
CA GLU A 136 18.27 0.73 -8.30
C GLU A 136 17.07 1.71 -8.28
N ASP A 137 15.89 1.27 -8.75
CA ASP A 137 14.69 2.11 -8.75
C ASP A 137 14.14 2.31 -7.33
N ILE A 138 14.21 1.28 -6.49
CA ILE A 138 13.85 1.36 -5.06
C ILE A 138 14.74 2.40 -4.36
N GLU A 139 16.07 2.29 -4.50
CA GLU A 139 17.02 3.25 -3.94
C GLU A 139 16.77 4.67 -4.44
N ARG A 140 16.55 4.83 -5.73
CA ARG A 140 16.29 6.13 -6.37
C ARG A 140 15.04 6.80 -5.79
N ILE A 141 13.93 6.07 -5.70
CA ILE A 141 12.67 6.60 -5.18
C ILE A 141 12.81 6.95 -3.69
N LEU A 142 13.37 6.05 -2.88
CA LEU A 142 13.57 6.29 -1.46
C LEU A 142 14.52 7.46 -1.20
N GLY A 143 15.57 7.61 -1.99
CA GLY A 143 16.48 8.75 -1.94
C GLY A 143 15.76 10.08 -2.21
N ARG A 144 14.84 10.11 -3.18
CA ARG A 144 14.02 11.31 -3.46
C ARG A 144 13.05 11.60 -2.33
N ILE A 145 12.37 10.58 -1.80
CA ILE A 145 11.45 10.74 -0.66
C ILE A 145 12.18 11.37 0.53
N ARG A 146 13.35 10.84 0.90
CA ARG A 146 14.13 11.36 2.02
C ARG A 146 14.67 12.77 1.81
N THR A 147 14.88 13.17 0.57
CA THR A 147 15.37 14.51 0.23
C THR A 147 14.26 15.54 0.20
N VAL A 148 13.08 15.14 -0.27
CA VAL A 148 11.98 16.08 -0.57
C VAL A 148 10.96 16.16 0.57
N PHE A 149 10.65 15.04 1.20
CA PHE A 149 9.60 15.00 2.21
C PHE A 149 10.14 15.26 3.62
N PRO A 150 9.48 16.11 4.43
CA PRO A 150 9.83 16.36 5.82
C PRO A 150 9.39 15.17 6.70
N LEU A 151 10.15 14.07 6.59
CA LEU A 151 9.91 12.88 7.39
C LEU A 151 10.21 13.14 8.86
N MET A 152 9.34 12.66 9.74
CA MET A 152 9.62 12.64 11.17
C MET A 152 10.77 11.66 11.47
N GLU A 153 11.50 11.87 12.55
CA GLU A 153 12.64 11.03 12.94
C GLU A 153 12.28 9.54 13.05
N ASN A 154 11.07 9.26 13.53
CA ASN A 154 10.52 7.90 13.70
C ASN A 154 9.46 7.54 12.65
N ALA A 155 9.52 8.12 11.46
CA ALA A 155 8.57 7.82 10.41
C ALA A 155 8.62 6.34 10.03
N GLU A 156 7.45 5.73 9.90
CA GLU A 156 7.32 4.37 9.37
C GLU A 156 7.41 4.43 7.84
N ILE A 157 8.32 3.67 7.26
CA ILE A 157 8.38 3.46 5.81
C ILE A 157 8.07 2.00 5.53
N THR A 158 6.87 1.76 5.03
CA THR A 158 6.36 0.40 4.72
C THR A 158 6.47 0.11 3.24
N MET A 159 6.94 -1.09 2.89
CA MET A 159 6.93 -1.60 1.53
C MET A 159 6.18 -2.93 1.44
N GLU A 160 5.16 -2.98 0.59
CA GLU A 160 4.49 -4.24 0.24
C GLU A 160 5.26 -5.02 -0.81
N SER A 161 5.25 -6.34 -0.71
CA SER A 161 5.79 -7.22 -1.74
C SER A 161 5.16 -8.60 -1.73
N SER A 162 5.44 -9.36 -2.77
CA SER A 162 5.32 -10.82 -2.74
C SER A 162 6.68 -11.43 -2.35
N LEU A 163 6.66 -12.62 -1.77
CA LEU A 163 7.91 -13.33 -1.43
C LEU A 163 8.78 -13.60 -2.66
N SER A 164 8.18 -13.78 -3.84
CA SER A 164 8.90 -14.08 -5.09
C SER A 164 9.50 -12.83 -5.77
N ASP A 165 9.04 -11.63 -5.40
CA ASP A 165 9.49 -10.39 -6.03
C ASP A 165 10.55 -9.65 -5.21
N MET A 166 10.64 -9.94 -3.91
CA MET A 166 11.65 -9.37 -3.02
C MET A 166 12.88 -10.27 -2.98
N THR A 167 13.95 -9.86 -3.65
CA THR A 167 15.28 -10.49 -3.55
C THR A 167 16.08 -9.85 -2.43
N ASP A 168 17.17 -10.50 -2.00
CA ASP A 168 18.06 -9.98 -0.96
C ASP A 168 18.62 -8.61 -1.36
N GLU A 169 19.07 -8.45 -2.60
CA GLU A 169 19.53 -7.18 -3.16
C GLU A 169 18.49 -6.05 -3.04
N LYS A 170 17.21 -6.35 -3.35
CA LYS A 170 16.12 -5.38 -3.22
C LYS A 170 15.79 -5.10 -1.76
N MET A 171 15.89 -6.10 -0.91
CA MET A 171 15.71 -5.94 0.53
C MET A 171 16.78 -5.00 1.10
N ASP A 172 18.03 -5.22 0.74
CA ASP A 172 19.16 -4.38 1.15
C ASP A 172 19.01 -2.94 0.67
N ALA A 173 18.61 -2.76 -0.59
CA ALA A 173 18.31 -1.46 -1.18
C ALA A 173 17.18 -0.73 -0.42
N ALA A 174 16.11 -1.46 -0.10
CA ALA A 174 14.97 -0.90 0.64
C ALA A 174 15.36 -0.52 2.08
N ILE A 175 16.06 -1.39 2.80
CA ILE A 175 16.54 -1.12 4.18
C ILE A 175 17.49 0.07 4.19
N SER A 176 18.48 0.09 3.29
CA SER A 176 19.44 1.19 3.16
C SER A 176 18.74 2.51 2.80
N GLY A 177 17.65 2.44 2.03
CA GLY A 177 16.77 3.56 1.71
C GLY A 177 15.89 4.03 2.87
N GLY A 178 15.83 3.27 3.98
CA GLY A 178 15.08 3.62 5.19
C GLY A 178 13.75 2.89 5.37
N VAL A 179 13.45 1.88 4.55
CA VAL A 179 12.30 0.98 4.81
C VAL A 179 12.52 0.27 6.13
N ASN A 180 11.57 0.40 7.06
CA ASN A 180 11.64 -0.19 8.39
C ASN A 180 10.47 -1.15 8.68
N ARG A 181 9.59 -1.36 7.70
CA ARG A 181 8.50 -2.33 7.75
C ARG A 181 8.26 -2.94 6.38
N PHE A 182 8.18 -4.28 6.35
CA PHE A 182 7.77 -5.01 5.15
C PHE A 182 6.44 -5.70 5.37
N SER A 183 5.60 -5.70 4.32
CA SER A 183 4.32 -6.40 4.30
C SER A 183 4.31 -7.40 3.14
N PHE A 184 4.32 -8.70 3.47
CA PHE A 184 4.36 -9.75 2.46
C PHE A 184 3.01 -10.44 2.28
N GLY A 185 2.55 -10.47 1.04
CA GLY A 185 1.37 -11.22 0.65
C GLY A 185 1.67 -12.73 0.56
N VAL A 186 1.66 -13.44 1.67
CA VAL A 186 1.89 -14.91 1.70
C VAL A 186 0.64 -15.69 1.32
N GLN A 187 -0.50 -15.31 1.87
CA GLN A 187 -1.88 -15.85 1.71
C GLN A 187 -2.07 -17.23 2.33
N SER A 188 -1.19 -18.18 2.06
CA SER A 188 -1.19 -19.53 2.63
C SER A 188 0.22 -20.14 2.56
N PHE A 189 0.53 -21.03 3.49
CA PHE A 189 1.71 -21.91 3.43
C PHE A 189 1.42 -23.29 2.83
N GLN A 190 0.19 -23.56 2.40
CA GLN A 190 -0.17 -24.81 1.73
C GLN A 190 0.07 -24.66 0.23
N THR A 191 0.97 -25.49 -0.32
CA THR A 191 1.38 -25.42 -1.74
C THR A 191 0.20 -25.53 -2.70
N GLU A 192 -0.75 -26.42 -2.43
CA GLU A 192 -1.94 -26.63 -3.26
C GLU A 192 -2.82 -25.37 -3.30
N ILE A 193 -3.06 -24.75 -2.14
CA ILE A 193 -3.83 -23.50 -2.05
C ILE A 193 -3.10 -22.40 -2.79
N ARG A 194 -1.79 -22.26 -2.60
CA ARG A 194 -0.97 -21.25 -3.29
C ARG A 194 -1.07 -21.39 -4.80
N ASN A 195 -0.95 -22.62 -5.32
CA ASN A 195 -1.10 -22.89 -6.75
C ASN A 195 -2.50 -22.51 -7.24
N GLY A 196 -3.54 -22.88 -6.52
CA GLY A 196 -4.94 -22.58 -6.85
C GLY A 196 -5.25 -21.08 -6.91
N ILE A 197 -4.55 -20.26 -6.12
CA ILE A 197 -4.72 -18.79 -6.12
C ILE A 197 -3.73 -18.04 -7.01
N GLY A 198 -2.93 -18.76 -7.83
CA GLY A 198 -1.96 -18.16 -8.75
C GLY A 198 -0.66 -17.70 -8.09
N ARG A 199 -0.24 -18.35 -6.99
CA ARG A 199 1.03 -18.09 -6.28
C ARG A 199 1.90 -19.35 -6.25
N PRO A 200 2.66 -19.64 -7.30
CA PRO A 200 3.31 -20.94 -7.50
C PRO A 200 4.53 -21.23 -6.62
N LEU A 201 4.95 -20.29 -5.75
CA LEU A 201 6.09 -20.53 -4.86
C LEU A 201 5.76 -21.64 -3.85
N PRO A 202 6.50 -22.79 -3.80
CA PRO A 202 6.23 -23.88 -2.87
C PRO A 202 6.39 -23.45 -1.40
N ARG A 203 5.77 -24.24 -0.49
CA ARG A 203 5.81 -23.99 0.95
C ARG A 203 7.23 -23.81 1.48
N GLU A 204 8.11 -24.73 1.15
CA GLU A 204 9.49 -24.77 1.64
C GLU A 204 10.21 -23.46 1.30
N GLN A 205 10.13 -23.05 0.03
CA GLN A 205 10.70 -21.80 -0.45
C GLN A 205 10.00 -20.57 0.14
N ALA A 206 8.69 -20.66 0.41
CA ALA A 206 7.96 -19.56 1.04
C ALA A 206 8.31 -19.37 2.53
N MET A 207 8.84 -20.40 3.19
CA MET A 207 9.28 -20.35 4.59
C MET A 207 10.74 -19.96 4.75
N GLU A 208 11.55 -20.15 3.70
CA GLU A 208 12.97 -19.75 3.68
C GLU A 208 13.17 -18.27 3.35
N ARG A 209 12.16 -17.64 2.75
CA ARG A 209 12.13 -16.22 2.37
C ARG A 209 11.71 -15.34 3.55
#